data_13f05a41d0854c01cebe0cb1b3ea0925
#
_entry.id   13f05a41d0854c01cebe0cb1b3ea0925
#
_cell.length_a   1.000
_cell.length_b   1.000
_cell.length_c   1.000
_cell.angle_alpha   90.00
_cell.angle_beta   90.00
_cell.angle_gamma   90.00
#
_symmetry.space_group_name_H-M   'P 1'
#
loop_
_entity.id
_entity.type
_entity.pdbx_description
1 polymer ?
#
loop_
_entity_poly.entity_id
_entity_poly.type
_entity_poly.pdbx_seq_one_letter_code
_entity_poly.pdbx_strand_id
1 'polypeptide(L)'
;MDRRHLEYFLALADRGSISAAARGLGVSQPTISEALARMEKECGLTLVRRGSRGVTLTDAGRDLTGPAAQVLRAYRDLDHALHPLNVVQRGRLTVVCPRTLARDPAATALGAFTTRFPNVAVTMLSNDTDGIGMVVASGQADVGIGVDEVFDEGVERILLGRQRIVALVPSARSSGEGADELTDLLRIGLIASPRGDVTRRLLAERLGERTVDEAVVAETISAASMIPLVRAGVGVAFLPESVADTVGEGVVLRRTRPQLSRDLWMFHGSTPSPAAQAFIETTTRLRDEGGLGNAG
;
A
#
# COMPACT_ATOMS: atom_id res chain seq x y z
N MET A 1 -19.08 -15.73 -20.44
CA MET A 1 -17.94 -15.34 -19.56
C MET A 1 -18.07 -16.11 -18.26
N ASP A 2 -16.98 -16.71 -17.75
CA ASP A 2 -16.96 -17.48 -16.49
C ASP A 2 -15.80 -17.01 -15.59
N ARG A 3 -15.71 -17.59 -14.36
CA ARG A 3 -14.69 -17.24 -13.37
C ARG A 3 -13.27 -17.33 -13.92
N ARG A 4 -12.92 -18.38 -14.67
CA ARG A 4 -11.56 -18.57 -15.21
C ARG A 4 -11.20 -17.51 -16.22
N HIS A 5 -12.15 -17.08 -17.03
CA HIS A 5 -11.95 -15.98 -17.97
C HIS A 5 -11.55 -14.69 -17.25
N LEU A 6 -12.22 -14.36 -16.12
CA LEU A 6 -11.88 -13.18 -15.32
C LEU A 6 -10.50 -13.31 -14.67
N GLU A 7 -10.16 -14.51 -14.15
CA GLU A 7 -8.82 -14.78 -13.58
C GLU A 7 -7.72 -14.58 -14.63
N TYR A 8 -7.91 -15.07 -15.85
CA TYR A 8 -6.95 -14.93 -16.94
C TYR A 8 -6.80 -13.49 -17.40
N PHE A 9 -7.92 -12.78 -17.52
CA PHE A 9 -7.93 -11.37 -17.88
C PHE A 9 -7.17 -10.51 -16.84
N LEU A 10 -7.46 -10.67 -15.55
CA LEU A 10 -6.79 -9.90 -14.49
C LEU A 10 -5.31 -10.25 -14.37
N ALA A 11 -4.93 -11.53 -14.52
CA ALA A 11 -3.52 -11.91 -14.55
C ALA A 11 -2.77 -11.32 -15.75
N LEU A 12 -3.46 -11.16 -16.90
CA LEU A 12 -2.90 -10.50 -18.08
C LEU A 12 -2.78 -8.98 -17.86
N ALA A 13 -3.77 -8.36 -17.25
CA ALA A 13 -3.77 -6.95 -16.89
C ALA A 13 -2.60 -6.58 -15.97
N ASP A 14 -2.35 -7.42 -14.97
CA ASP A 14 -1.27 -7.25 -13.98
C ASP A 14 0.12 -7.42 -14.61
N ARG A 15 0.30 -8.44 -15.46
CA ARG A 15 1.63 -8.83 -15.95
C ARG A 15 2.02 -8.26 -17.31
N GLY A 16 1.09 -7.67 -18.03
CA GLY A 16 1.32 -7.06 -19.33
C GLY A 16 1.82 -8.04 -20.42
N SER A 17 1.76 -9.36 -20.17
CA SER A 17 2.26 -10.40 -21.06
C SER A 17 1.48 -11.70 -20.94
N ILE A 18 1.02 -12.25 -22.07
CA ILE A 18 0.32 -13.54 -22.11
C ILE A 18 1.22 -14.66 -21.57
N SER A 19 2.51 -14.66 -21.94
CA SER A 19 3.47 -15.66 -21.48
C SER A 19 3.71 -15.59 -19.97
N ALA A 20 3.78 -14.39 -19.40
CA ALA A 20 3.95 -14.18 -17.97
C ALA A 20 2.67 -14.55 -17.19
N ALA A 21 1.50 -14.20 -17.70
CA ALA A 21 0.21 -14.59 -17.13
C ALA A 21 0.03 -16.12 -17.13
N ALA A 22 0.32 -16.78 -18.26
CA ALA A 22 0.22 -18.22 -18.42
C ALA A 22 1.11 -18.98 -17.43
N ARG A 23 2.37 -18.57 -17.31
CA ARG A 23 3.31 -19.17 -16.32
C ARG A 23 2.81 -18.99 -14.88
N GLY A 24 2.29 -17.81 -14.55
CA GLY A 24 1.82 -17.52 -13.20
C GLY A 24 0.57 -18.30 -12.81
N LEU A 25 -0.25 -18.69 -13.78
CA LEU A 25 -1.47 -19.45 -13.57
C LEU A 25 -1.31 -20.96 -13.82
N GLY A 26 -0.14 -21.41 -14.26
CA GLY A 26 0.11 -22.83 -14.57
C GLY A 26 -0.66 -23.33 -15.78
N VAL A 27 -0.96 -22.46 -16.75
CA VAL A 27 -1.73 -22.80 -17.97
C VAL A 27 -0.93 -22.50 -19.22
N SER A 28 -1.41 -22.97 -20.38
CA SER A 28 -0.78 -22.68 -21.67
C SER A 28 -1.12 -21.26 -22.18
N GLN A 29 -0.24 -20.66 -22.98
CA GLN A 29 -0.50 -19.36 -23.62
C GLN A 29 -1.74 -19.39 -24.54
N PRO A 30 -1.96 -20.43 -25.36
CA PRO A 30 -3.20 -20.57 -26.12
C PRO A 30 -4.45 -20.48 -25.25
N THR A 31 -4.46 -21.13 -24.08
CA THR A 31 -5.61 -21.08 -23.14
C THR A 31 -6.01 -19.67 -22.76
N ILE A 32 -5.02 -18.81 -22.43
CA ILE A 32 -5.31 -17.40 -22.09
C ILE A 32 -5.76 -16.63 -23.33
N SER A 33 -5.11 -16.87 -24.47
CA SER A 33 -5.47 -16.17 -25.71
C SER A 33 -6.89 -16.51 -26.18
N GLU A 34 -7.31 -17.76 -26.08
CA GLU A 34 -8.65 -18.23 -26.43
C GLU A 34 -9.71 -17.67 -25.46
N ALA A 35 -9.42 -17.72 -24.16
CA ALA A 35 -10.28 -17.15 -23.13
C ALA A 35 -10.53 -15.66 -23.34
N LEU A 36 -9.46 -14.89 -23.61
CA LEU A 36 -9.53 -13.48 -23.90
C LEU A 36 -10.37 -13.20 -25.18
N ALA A 37 -10.08 -13.90 -26.28
CA ALA A 37 -10.81 -13.73 -27.52
C ALA A 37 -12.32 -14.06 -27.35
N ARG A 38 -12.64 -15.04 -26.50
CA ARG A 38 -14.02 -15.36 -26.15
C ARG A 38 -14.67 -14.26 -25.34
N MET A 39 -13.99 -13.69 -24.34
CA MET A 39 -14.48 -12.54 -23.58
C MET A 39 -14.76 -11.34 -24.49
N GLU A 40 -13.81 -10.96 -25.32
CA GLU A 40 -13.95 -9.85 -26.27
C GLU A 40 -15.11 -10.07 -27.25
N LYS A 41 -15.29 -11.29 -27.73
CA LYS A 41 -16.43 -11.66 -28.59
C LYS A 41 -17.77 -11.57 -27.86
N GLU A 42 -17.85 -12.02 -26.60
CA GLU A 42 -19.09 -12.00 -25.82
C GLU A 42 -19.51 -10.57 -25.46
N CYS A 43 -18.57 -9.69 -25.12
CA CYS A 43 -18.88 -8.30 -24.77
C CYS A 43 -18.89 -7.34 -25.98
N GLY A 44 -18.41 -7.76 -27.14
CA GLY A 44 -18.31 -6.91 -28.34
C GLY A 44 -17.25 -5.81 -28.23
N LEU A 45 -16.33 -5.90 -27.28
CA LEU A 45 -15.32 -4.89 -27.00
C LEU A 45 -13.91 -5.50 -27.09
N THR A 46 -12.97 -4.72 -27.60
CA THR A 46 -11.55 -5.07 -27.50
C THR A 46 -11.04 -4.65 -26.13
N LEU A 47 -10.59 -5.61 -25.30
CA LEU A 47 -10.13 -5.37 -23.94
C LEU A 47 -8.61 -5.15 -23.87
N VAL A 48 -7.87 -5.72 -24.82
CA VAL A 48 -6.41 -5.59 -24.87
C VAL A 48 -5.90 -5.24 -26.25
N ARG A 49 -4.76 -4.55 -26.31
CA ARG A 49 -3.98 -4.31 -27.53
C ARG A 49 -2.67 -5.07 -27.44
N ARG A 50 -2.33 -5.82 -28.49
CA ARG A 50 -1.03 -6.49 -28.63
C ARG A 50 -0.06 -5.53 -29.29
N GLY A 51 1.12 -5.37 -28.70
CA GLY A 51 2.19 -4.52 -29.21
C GLY A 51 3.54 -5.24 -29.17
N SER A 52 4.57 -4.61 -29.73
CA SER A 52 5.94 -5.16 -29.75
C SER A 52 6.56 -5.36 -28.35
N ARG A 53 6.03 -4.66 -27.32
CA ARG A 53 6.50 -4.72 -25.93
C ARG A 53 5.60 -5.54 -25.01
N GLY A 54 4.61 -6.27 -25.55
CA GLY A 54 3.68 -7.06 -24.78
C GLY A 54 2.22 -6.70 -25.02
N VAL A 55 1.40 -6.79 -23.98
CA VAL A 55 -0.04 -6.53 -24.02
C VAL A 55 -0.37 -5.34 -23.13
N THR A 56 -1.19 -4.43 -23.63
CA THR A 56 -1.71 -3.27 -22.88
C THR A 56 -3.24 -3.29 -22.86
N LEU A 57 -3.84 -2.82 -21.79
CA LEU A 57 -5.29 -2.67 -21.71
C LEU A 57 -5.79 -1.53 -22.60
N THR A 58 -6.96 -1.71 -23.19
CA THR A 58 -7.77 -0.61 -23.76
C THR A 58 -8.47 0.15 -22.61
N ASP A 59 -9.18 1.25 -22.94
CA ASP A 59 -10.01 1.93 -21.93
C ASP A 59 -11.08 0.99 -21.38
N ALA A 60 -11.80 0.27 -22.24
CA ALA A 60 -12.75 -0.76 -21.84
C ALA A 60 -12.12 -1.87 -21.00
N GLY A 61 -10.87 -2.26 -21.30
CA GLY A 61 -10.13 -3.21 -20.48
C GLY A 61 -9.81 -2.65 -19.09
N ARG A 62 -9.41 -1.38 -18.99
CA ARG A 62 -9.19 -0.72 -17.70
C ARG A 62 -10.46 -0.64 -16.85
N ASP A 63 -11.56 -0.23 -17.47
CA ASP A 63 -12.87 -0.13 -16.80
C ASP A 63 -13.37 -1.50 -16.30
N LEU A 64 -13.03 -2.59 -16.99
CA LEU A 64 -13.42 -3.95 -16.61
C LEU A 64 -12.62 -4.51 -15.43
N THR A 65 -11.42 -4.01 -15.14
CA THR A 65 -10.56 -4.61 -14.09
C THR A 65 -11.20 -4.59 -12.71
N GLY A 66 -11.78 -3.46 -12.30
CA GLY A 66 -12.49 -3.32 -11.03
C GLY A 66 -13.67 -4.29 -10.88
N PRO A 67 -14.66 -4.24 -11.78
CA PRO A 67 -15.80 -5.18 -11.77
C PRO A 67 -15.38 -6.65 -11.82
N ALA A 68 -14.38 -7.01 -12.63
CA ALA A 68 -13.88 -8.39 -12.71
C ALA A 68 -13.29 -8.86 -11.38
N ALA A 69 -12.53 -8.01 -10.70
CA ALA A 69 -11.98 -8.30 -9.38
C ALA A 69 -13.07 -8.45 -8.32
N GLN A 70 -14.12 -7.60 -8.37
CA GLN A 70 -15.29 -7.72 -7.46
C GLN A 70 -16.02 -9.05 -7.62
N VAL A 71 -16.26 -9.49 -8.87
CA VAL A 71 -16.89 -10.80 -9.13
C VAL A 71 -16.05 -11.94 -8.58
N LEU A 72 -14.74 -11.92 -8.78
CA LEU A 72 -13.85 -12.96 -8.23
C LEU A 72 -13.79 -12.93 -6.70
N ARG A 73 -13.97 -11.77 -6.08
CA ARG A 73 -14.12 -11.66 -4.64
C ARG A 73 -15.42 -12.35 -4.19
N ALA A 74 -16.55 -11.99 -4.80
CA ALA A 74 -17.84 -12.60 -4.47
C ALA A 74 -17.83 -14.13 -4.62
N TYR A 75 -17.11 -14.67 -5.62
CA TYR A 75 -16.90 -16.11 -5.74
C TYR A 75 -16.10 -16.70 -4.57
N ARG A 76 -15.06 -15.99 -4.10
CA ARG A 76 -14.30 -16.43 -2.92
C ARG A 76 -15.16 -16.39 -1.65
N ASP A 77 -15.93 -15.34 -1.47
CA ASP A 77 -16.84 -15.18 -0.34
C ASP A 77 -17.89 -16.31 -0.29
N LEU A 78 -18.43 -16.68 -1.47
CA LEU A 78 -19.34 -17.83 -1.59
C LEU A 78 -18.65 -19.15 -1.22
N ASP A 79 -17.43 -19.36 -1.69
CA ASP A 79 -16.64 -20.57 -1.38
C ASP A 79 -16.36 -20.66 0.15
N HIS A 80 -16.06 -19.53 0.77
CA HIS A 80 -15.88 -19.41 2.22
C HIS A 80 -17.17 -19.66 3.00
N ALA A 81 -18.31 -19.13 2.53
CA ALA A 81 -19.61 -19.34 3.15
C ALA A 81 -20.04 -20.81 3.10
N LEU A 82 -19.64 -21.54 2.06
CA LEU A 82 -19.92 -22.97 1.90
C LEU A 82 -19.05 -23.88 2.80
N HIS A 83 -17.92 -23.36 3.31
CA HIS A 83 -16.96 -24.12 4.12
C HIS A 83 -16.66 -23.46 5.48
N PRO A 84 -17.66 -23.10 6.30
CA PRO A 84 -17.48 -22.32 7.53
C PRO A 84 -16.70 -23.03 8.64
N LEU A 85 -16.47 -24.35 8.54
CA LEU A 85 -15.82 -25.18 9.57
C LEU A 85 -14.31 -25.40 9.32
N ASN A 86 -13.77 -24.87 8.26
CA ASN A 86 -12.33 -24.95 8.07
C ASN A 86 -11.64 -23.86 8.89
N VAL A 87 -11.22 -24.24 10.11
CA VAL A 87 -10.08 -23.60 10.78
C VAL A 87 -9.09 -23.16 9.70
N VAL A 88 -8.56 -21.93 9.79
CA VAL A 88 -7.59 -21.32 8.84
C VAL A 88 -6.34 -22.20 8.78
N GLN A 89 -6.49 -23.42 8.21
CA GLN A 89 -5.40 -24.39 8.09
C GLN A 89 -4.70 -24.29 6.73
N ARG A 90 -5.36 -23.77 5.72
CA ARG A 90 -4.81 -23.54 4.37
C ARG A 90 -5.58 -22.41 3.72
N GLY A 91 -4.88 -21.55 2.99
CA GLY A 91 -5.50 -20.45 2.29
C GLY A 91 -4.45 -19.49 1.69
N ARG A 92 -4.92 -18.37 1.21
CA ARG A 92 -4.07 -17.28 0.75
C ARG A 92 -4.55 -15.99 1.40
N LEU A 93 -3.62 -15.15 1.79
CA LEU A 93 -3.85 -13.81 2.29
C LEU A 93 -3.02 -12.84 1.46
N THR A 94 -3.66 -11.83 0.88
CA THR A 94 -2.98 -10.74 0.20
C THR A 94 -3.15 -9.47 1.01
N VAL A 95 -2.04 -8.92 1.48
CA VAL A 95 -2.00 -7.65 2.23
C VAL A 95 -1.33 -6.59 1.36
N VAL A 96 -1.92 -5.40 1.28
CA VAL A 96 -1.35 -4.24 0.58
C VAL A 96 -0.99 -3.14 1.58
N CYS A 97 0.17 -2.50 1.39
CA CYS A 97 0.59 -1.36 2.18
C CYS A 97 1.56 -0.46 1.42
N PRO A 98 1.70 0.83 1.77
CA PRO A 98 2.79 1.67 1.31
C PRO A 98 4.15 1.12 1.72
N ARG A 99 5.19 1.36 0.93
CA ARG A 99 6.56 0.91 1.25
C ARG A 99 7.05 1.41 2.61
N THR A 100 6.64 2.60 3.02
CA THR A 100 6.98 3.17 4.32
C THR A 100 6.37 2.43 5.51
N LEU A 101 5.32 1.63 5.28
CA LEU A 101 4.65 0.80 6.29
C LEU A 101 4.98 -0.69 6.14
N ALA A 102 5.68 -1.08 5.08
CA ALA A 102 5.98 -2.48 4.79
C ALA A 102 6.85 -3.14 5.87
N ARG A 103 7.82 -2.39 6.43
CA ARG A 103 8.67 -2.86 7.53
C ARG A 103 7.91 -2.88 8.85
N ASP A 104 7.26 -1.79 9.17
CA ASP A 104 6.45 -1.63 10.37
C ASP A 104 5.27 -0.69 10.03
N PRO A 105 4.03 -1.12 10.30
CA PRO A 105 3.61 -2.30 11.07
C PRO A 105 3.35 -3.58 10.24
N ALA A 106 3.39 -3.54 8.90
CA ALA A 106 2.91 -4.65 8.09
C ALA A 106 3.72 -5.95 8.29
N ALA A 107 5.06 -5.89 8.28
CA ALA A 107 5.88 -7.08 8.50
C ALA A 107 5.73 -7.64 9.92
N THR A 108 5.58 -6.78 10.93
CA THR A 108 5.33 -7.20 12.32
C THR A 108 4.01 -7.97 12.43
N ALA A 109 2.92 -7.44 11.85
CA ALA A 109 1.63 -8.09 11.83
C ALA A 109 1.66 -9.41 11.05
N LEU A 110 2.31 -9.43 9.88
CA LEU A 110 2.47 -10.64 9.07
C LEU A 110 3.33 -11.70 9.76
N GLY A 111 4.39 -11.30 10.47
CA GLY A 111 5.23 -12.22 11.23
C GLY A 111 4.44 -12.95 12.32
N ALA A 112 3.65 -12.22 13.10
CA ALA A 112 2.77 -12.80 14.12
C ALA A 112 1.68 -13.70 13.49
N PHE A 113 1.11 -13.27 12.37
CA PHE A 113 0.10 -14.05 11.65
C PHE A 113 0.68 -15.37 11.11
N THR A 114 1.82 -15.34 10.41
CA THR A 114 2.41 -16.53 9.80
C THR A 114 2.92 -17.53 10.85
N THR A 115 3.36 -17.05 12.00
CA THR A 115 3.70 -17.92 13.15
C THR A 115 2.47 -18.69 13.64
N ARG A 116 1.30 -18.04 13.68
CA ARG A 116 0.07 -18.68 14.15
C ARG A 116 -0.62 -19.53 13.07
N PHE A 117 -0.47 -19.15 11.79
CA PHE A 117 -1.12 -19.80 10.65
C PHE A 117 -0.09 -20.19 9.56
N PRO A 118 0.82 -21.12 9.84
CA PRO A 118 1.97 -21.42 8.96
C PRO A 118 1.59 -22.01 7.60
N ASN A 119 0.40 -22.51 7.44
CA ASN A 119 -0.09 -23.10 6.18
C ASN A 119 -0.86 -22.11 5.30
N VAL A 120 -0.99 -20.85 5.69
CA VAL A 120 -1.59 -19.80 4.88
C VAL A 120 -0.49 -19.14 4.05
N ALA A 121 -0.63 -19.19 2.72
CA ALA A 121 0.29 -18.50 1.82
C ALA A 121 0.02 -16.97 1.88
N VAL A 122 1.03 -16.19 2.22
CA VAL A 122 0.92 -14.73 2.33
C VAL A 122 1.59 -14.06 1.14
N THR A 123 0.90 -13.06 0.59
CA THR A 123 1.45 -12.14 -0.41
C THR A 123 1.36 -10.72 0.16
N MET A 124 2.48 -10.01 0.20
CA MET A 124 2.50 -8.58 0.54
C MET A 124 2.72 -7.78 -0.74
N LEU A 125 1.77 -6.91 -1.06
CA LEU A 125 1.85 -5.96 -2.16
C LEU A 125 2.27 -4.60 -1.60
N SER A 126 3.20 -3.94 -2.28
CA SER A 126 3.55 -2.56 -1.96
C SER A 126 2.98 -1.64 -3.02
N ASN A 127 2.19 -0.67 -2.59
CA ASN A 127 1.73 0.43 -3.42
C ASN A 127 2.41 1.72 -2.95
N ASP A 128 2.79 2.58 -3.88
CA ASP A 128 3.60 3.76 -3.55
C ASP A 128 2.79 4.95 -3.05
N THR A 129 1.46 4.90 -3.11
CA THR A 129 0.60 6.07 -2.92
C THR A 129 -0.72 5.77 -2.24
N ASP A 130 -1.45 6.83 -1.98
CA ASP A 130 -2.85 6.91 -1.59
C ASP A 130 -3.71 5.91 -2.39
N GLY A 131 -4.78 5.42 -1.81
CA GLY A 131 -5.68 4.50 -2.48
C GLY A 131 -5.55 3.04 -2.04
N ILE A 132 -4.98 2.78 -0.88
CA ILE A 132 -4.97 1.43 -0.28
C ILE A 132 -6.40 0.90 -0.14
N GLY A 133 -7.34 1.77 0.27
CA GLY A 133 -8.77 1.46 0.32
C GLY A 133 -9.30 0.99 -1.03
N MET A 134 -8.95 1.66 -2.14
CA MET A 134 -9.36 1.26 -3.50
C MET A 134 -8.81 -0.12 -3.90
N VAL A 135 -7.56 -0.44 -3.55
CA VAL A 135 -6.98 -1.77 -3.82
C VAL A 135 -7.75 -2.86 -3.08
N VAL A 136 -8.17 -2.59 -1.84
CA VAL A 136 -9.05 -3.49 -1.07
C VAL A 136 -10.45 -3.51 -1.67
N ALA A 137 -11.04 -2.35 -1.99
CA ALA A 137 -12.36 -2.25 -2.61
C ALA A 137 -12.44 -3.02 -3.95
N SER A 138 -11.40 -2.95 -4.76
CA SER A 138 -11.32 -3.69 -6.04
C SER A 138 -11.06 -5.19 -5.88
N GLY A 139 -10.74 -5.70 -4.68
CA GLY A 139 -10.43 -7.11 -4.44
C GLY A 139 -9.03 -7.56 -4.86
N GLN A 140 -8.15 -6.65 -5.20
CA GLN A 140 -6.76 -6.96 -5.49
C GLN A 140 -5.99 -7.37 -4.21
N ALA A 141 -6.43 -6.87 -3.05
CA ALA A 141 -5.94 -7.31 -1.74
C ALA A 141 -7.10 -7.64 -0.80
N ASP A 142 -6.87 -8.55 0.13
CA ASP A 142 -7.84 -8.94 1.16
C ASP A 142 -7.88 -7.93 2.31
N VAL A 143 -6.70 -7.41 2.67
CA VAL A 143 -6.52 -6.41 3.73
C VAL A 143 -5.51 -5.36 3.28
N GLY A 144 -5.75 -4.10 3.65
CA GLY A 144 -4.85 -2.99 3.46
C GLY A 144 -4.35 -2.43 4.79
N ILE A 145 -3.12 -1.96 4.85
CA ILE A 145 -2.61 -1.12 5.94
C ILE A 145 -2.15 0.18 5.31
N GLY A 146 -2.71 1.30 5.74
CA GLY A 146 -2.47 2.59 5.09
C GLY A 146 -2.71 3.78 6.00
N VAL A 147 -2.55 4.95 5.43
CA VAL A 147 -2.72 6.25 6.10
C VAL A 147 -3.74 7.13 5.37
N ASP A 148 -4.50 6.53 4.46
CA ASP A 148 -5.48 7.23 3.64
C ASP A 148 -6.64 7.76 4.48
N GLU A 149 -7.10 8.94 4.13
CA GLU A 149 -8.28 9.58 4.73
C GLU A 149 -9.52 9.45 3.85
N VAL A 150 -9.32 9.11 2.57
CA VAL A 150 -10.40 8.94 1.59
C VAL A 150 -10.92 7.50 1.63
N PHE A 151 -12.24 7.34 1.66
CA PHE A 151 -12.90 6.06 1.86
C PHE A 151 -13.78 5.72 0.67
N ASP A 152 -13.69 4.47 0.23
CA ASP A 152 -14.56 3.89 -0.79
C ASP A 152 -15.74 3.17 -0.14
N GLU A 153 -16.90 3.20 -0.80
CA GLU A 153 -18.06 2.41 -0.39
C GLU A 153 -17.72 0.91 -0.36
N GLY A 154 -18.10 0.23 0.72
CA GLY A 154 -17.88 -1.21 0.91
C GLY A 154 -16.54 -1.59 1.52
N VAL A 155 -15.73 -0.63 1.95
CA VAL A 155 -14.50 -0.86 2.73
C VAL A 155 -14.72 -0.43 4.18
N GLU A 156 -14.48 -1.34 5.09
CA GLU A 156 -14.44 -1.07 6.53
C GLU A 156 -13.00 -0.74 6.95
N ARG A 157 -12.88 0.00 8.05
CA ARG A 157 -11.57 0.39 8.57
C ARG A 157 -11.48 0.21 10.08
N ILE A 158 -10.28 -0.12 10.53
CA ILE A 158 -9.93 -0.23 11.94
C ILE A 158 -8.74 0.69 12.19
N LEU A 159 -8.85 1.59 13.16
CA LEU A 159 -7.73 2.43 13.58
C LEU A 159 -6.69 1.54 14.25
N LEU A 160 -5.48 1.51 13.71
CA LEU A 160 -4.35 0.79 14.31
C LEU A 160 -3.56 1.67 15.29
N GLY A 161 -3.60 2.98 15.12
CA GLY A 161 -2.94 3.92 15.99
C GLY A 161 -2.58 5.22 15.28
N ARG A 162 -1.72 6.00 15.90
CA ARG A 162 -1.22 7.27 15.35
C ARG A 162 0.28 7.20 15.16
N GLN A 163 0.75 7.44 13.94
CA GLN A 163 2.16 7.40 13.58
C GLN A 163 2.76 8.81 13.64
N ARG A 164 3.80 8.97 14.44
CA ARG A 164 4.54 10.24 14.52
C ARG A 164 5.42 10.42 13.29
N ILE A 165 5.44 11.64 12.76
CA ILE A 165 6.33 12.09 11.69
C ILE A 165 7.46 12.91 12.33
N VAL A 166 8.69 12.62 11.96
CA VAL A 166 9.90 13.32 12.39
C VAL A 166 10.61 13.95 11.20
N ALA A 167 11.37 15.00 11.47
CA ALA A 167 12.26 15.60 10.47
C ALA A 167 13.60 14.87 10.49
N LEU A 168 14.09 14.51 9.32
CA LEU A 168 15.46 14.08 9.08
C LEU A 168 16.28 15.31 8.68
N VAL A 169 17.28 15.64 9.48
CA VAL A 169 18.08 16.85 9.32
C VAL A 169 19.54 16.47 9.09
N PRO A 170 20.26 17.09 8.14
CA PRO A 170 21.71 16.88 8.02
C PRO A 170 22.40 17.18 9.35
N SER A 171 23.25 16.29 9.86
CA SER A 171 23.92 16.48 11.16
C SER A 171 24.72 17.80 11.24
N ALA A 172 25.29 18.22 10.14
CA ALA A 172 26.01 19.50 10.04
C ALA A 172 25.12 20.74 10.18
N ARG A 173 23.80 20.61 10.05
CA ARG A 173 22.81 21.70 10.15
C ARG A 173 21.86 21.53 11.35
N SER A 174 22.06 20.49 12.14
CA SER A 174 21.29 20.25 13.36
C SER A 174 21.91 21.04 14.52
N SER A 175 21.15 21.91 15.15
CA SER A 175 21.59 22.68 16.32
C SER A 175 20.72 22.34 17.52
N GLY A 176 21.37 22.05 18.66
CA GLY A 176 20.72 21.84 19.95
C GLY A 176 19.99 20.50 20.11
N GLU A 177 19.33 20.35 21.25
CA GLU A 177 18.47 19.22 21.60
C GLU A 177 17.01 19.68 21.67
N GLY A 178 16.06 18.77 21.37
CA GLY A 178 14.63 19.04 21.49
C GLY A 178 13.88 18.99 20.17
N ALA A 179 12.73 19.66 20.12
CA ALA A 179 11.89 19.74 18.92
C ALA A 179 12.13 21.07 18.19
N ASP A 180 12.18 21.02 16.87
CA ASP A 180 12.40 22.16 16.01
C ASP A 180 11.08 22.72 15.44
N GLU A 181 11.03 24.03 15.25
CA GLU A 181 9.89 24.66 14.57
C GLU A 181 9.87 24.26 13.08
N LEU A 182 8.68 23.92 12.57
CA LEU A 182 8.50 23.51 11.18
C LEU A 182 9.03 24.56 10.19
N THR A 183 8.80 25.84 10.49
CA THR A 183 9.26 26.94 9.66
C THR A 183 10.78 27.05 9.58
N ASP A 184 11.49 26.76 10.66
CA ASP A 184 12.95 26.80 10.68
C ASP A 184 13.56 25.63 9.95
N LEU A 185 12.93 24.45 10.07
CA LEU A 185 13.31 23.26 9.29
C LEU A 185 13.17 23.51 7.78
N LEU A 186 12.06 24.13 7.34
CA LEU A 186 11.85 24.41 5.92
C LEU A 186 12.86 25.43 5.34
N ARG A 187 13.44 26.30 6.13
CA ARG A 187 14.52 27.21 5.69
C ARG A 187 15.79 26.48 5.26
N ILE A 188 15.99 25.24 5.72
CA ILE A 188 17.12 24.40 5.27
C ILE A 188 16.91 23.93 3.83
N GLY A 189 15.67 23.91 3.35
CA GLY A 189 15.20 23.33 2.11
C GLY A 189 14.49 22.00 2.31
N LEU A 190 13.40 21.75 1.60
CA LEU A 190 12.55 20.57 1.73
C LEU A 190 12.83 19.56 0.63
N ILE A 191 13.18 18.35 1.00
CA ILE A 191 13.13 17.18 0.13
C ILE A 191 11.72 16.60 0.28
N ALA A 192 10.86 16.88 -0.69
CA ALA A 192 9.43 16.64 -0.59
C ALA A 192 9.00 15.30 -1.18
N SER A 193 7.90 14.75 -0.66
CA SER A 193 7.03 13.82 -1.40
C SER A 193 6.18 14.59 -2.42
N PRO A 194 5.58 13.93 -3.44
CA PRO A 194 4.62 14.55 -4.36
C PRO A 194 3.44 15.19 -3.66
N ARG A 195 2.77 16.13 -4.33
CA ARG A 195 1.66 16.93 -3.74
C ARG A 195 0.49 16.10 -3.20
N GLY A 196 0.23 14.90 -3.70
CA GLY A 196 -0.83 14.01 -3.20
C GLY A 196 -0.47 13.26 -1.91
N ASP A 197 0.80 13.19 -1.54
CA ASP A 197 1.26 12.42 -0.36
C ASP A 197 0.74 13.02 0.96
N VAL A 198 0.35 12.15 1.89
CA VAL A 198 -0.19 12.53 3.21
C VAL A 198 0.78 13.43 3.97
N THR A 199 2.07 13.14 3.97
CA THR A 199 3.07 13.97 4.69
C THR A 199 3.18 15.37 4.08
N ARG A 200 3.09 15.47 2.73
CA ARG A 200 3.07 16.77 2.04
C ARG A 200 1.82 17.57 2.39
N ARG A 201 0.65 16.93 2.45
CA ARG A 201 -0.61 17.58 2.86
C ARG A 201 -0.53 18.07 4.31
N LEU A 202 -0.04 17.24 5.24
CA LEU A 202 0.13 17.65 6.65
C LEU A 202 1.00 18.89 6.81
N LEU A 203 2.08 19.01 6.04
CA LEU A 203 2.91 20.23 6.03
C LEU A 203 2.14 21.41 5.46
N ALA A 204 1.42 21.23 4.35
CA ALA A 204 0.64 22.29 3.71
C ALA A 204 -0.51 22.79 4.59
N GLU A 205 -1.19 21.91 5.31
CA GLU A 205 -2.23 22.26 6.29
C GLU A 205 -1.70 23.11 7.45
N ARG A 206 -0.46 22.92 7.86
CA ARG A 206 0.17 23.63 8.97
C ARG A 206 0.81 24.95 8.58
N LEU A 207 1.38 25.03 7.39
CA LEU A 207 2.23 26.15 6.95
C LEU A 207 1.71 26.88 5.71
N GLY A 208 0.68 26.33 5.06
CA GLY A 208 0.17 26.78 3.77
C GLY A 208 0.91 26.16 2.59
N GLU A 209 0.16 25.82 1.52
CA GLU A 209 0.71 25.19 0.32
C GLU A 209 1.88 25.99 -0.29
N ARG A 210 1.70 27.31 -0.40
CA ARG A 210 2.72 28.19 -0.99
C ARG A 210 4.05 28.14 -0.22
N THR A 211 4.01 28.19 1.12
CA THR A 211 5.22 28.14 1.97
C THR A 211 5.95 26.80 1.77
N VAL A 212 5.19 25.71 1.70
CA VAL A 212 5.76 24.38 1.49
C VAL A 212 6.35 24.24 0.10
N ASP A 213 5.66 24.73 -0.94
CA ASP A 213 6.12 24.69 -2.33
C ASP A 213 7.40 25.51 -2.56
N GLU A 214 7.46 26.72 -1.97
CA GLU A 214 8.64 27.59 -2.06
C GLU A 214 9.88 27.00 -1.35
N ALA A 215 9.68 26.10 -0.37
CA ALA A 215 10.77 25.44 0.36
C ALA A 215 11.33 24.20 -0.39
N VAL A 216 10.66 23.69 -1.42
CA VAL A 216 11.07 22.45 -2.11
C VAL A 216 12.34 22.65 -2.88
N VAL A 217 13.37 21.91 -2.52
CA VAL A 217 14.66 21.85 -3.23
C VAL A 217 14.85 20.55 -4.01
N ALA A 218 14.10 19.50 -3.67
CA ALA A 218 14.06 18.22 -4.37
C ALA A 218 12.71 17.52 -4.13
N GLU A 219 12.28 16.70 -5.08
CA GLU A 219 11.07 15.90 -4.94
C GLU A 219 11.36 14.44 -5.30
N THR A 220 10.86 13.50 -4.49
CA THR A 220 10.96 12.06 -4.74
C THR A 220 9.83 11.29 -4.06
N ILE A 221 9.37 10.21 -4.70
CA ILE A 221 8.37 9.29 -4.14
C ILE A 221 8.97 8.27 -3.15
N SER A 222 10.29 8.20 -3.04
CA SER A 222 10.98 7.13 -2.32
C SER A 222 11.63 7.63 -1.03
N ALA A 223 11.12 7.18 0.12
CA ALA A 223 11.79 7.41 1.40
C ALA A 223 13.26 6.93 1.41
N ALA A 224 13.56 5.83 0.71
CA ALA A 224 14.91 5.32 0.56
C ALA A 224 15.84 6.29 -0.18
N SER A 225 15.31 7.13 -1.07
CA SER A 225 16.07 8.19 -1.76
C SER A 225 16.18 9.46 -0.91
N MET A 226 15.21 9.75 -0.04
CA MET A 226 15.23 10.93 0.83
C MET A 226 16.40 10.88 1.81
N ILE A 227 16.67 9.75 2.44
CA ILE A 227 17.73 9.60 3.44
C ILE A 227 19.12 9.95 2.89
N PRO A 228 19.57 9.41 1.73
CA PRO A 228 20.83 9.81 1.10
C PRO A 228 20.90 11.29 0.72
N LEU A 229 19.79 11.88 0.26
CA LEU A 229 19.74 13.32 -0.07
C LEU A 229 19.90 14.19 1.17
N VAL A 230 19.25 13.84 2.28
CA VAL A 230 19.46 14.52 3.58
C VAL A 230 20.92 14.40 4.01
N ARG A 231 21.50 13.19 3.94
CA ARG A 231 22.90 12.95 4.30
C ARG A 231 23.87 13.79 3.44
N ALA A 232 23.55 13.99 2.17
CA ALA A 232 24.32 14.85 1.26
C ALA A 232 24.12 16.35 1.53
N GLY A 233 23.28 16.74 2.50
CA GLY A 233 23.05 18.14 2.87
C GLY A 233 22.12 18.90 1.93
N VAL A 234 21.38 18.22 1.06
CA VAL A 234 20.45 18.84 0.08
C VAL A 234 19.32 19.59 0.79
N GLY A 235 18.79 19.02 1.88
CA GLY A 235 17.68 19.59 2.63
C GLY A 235 17.22 18.68 3.77
N VAL A 236 16.04 18.97 4.33
CA VAL A 236 15.36 18.14 5.33
C VAL A 236 14.28 17.29 4.67
N ALA A 237 13.98 16.13 5.26
CA ALA A 237 12.85 15.28 4.84
C ALA A 237 11.98 14.97 6.05
N PHE A 238 10.69 14.72 5.84
CA PHE A 238 9.75 14.33 6.88
C PHE A 238 9.28 12.91 6.64
N LEU A 239 9.58 12.01 7.56
CA LEU A 239 9.30 10.58 7.47
C LEU A 239 8.73 10.04 8.79
N PRO A 240 8.04 8.88 8.76
CA PRO A 240 7.64 8.21 10.00
C PRO A 240 8.83 7.95 10.93
N GLU A 241 8.62 8.09 12.25
CA GLU A 241 9.66 7.83 13.25
C GLU A 241 10.20 6.38 13.17
N SER A 242 9.40 5.44 12.65
CA SER A 242 9.81 4.05 12.42
C SER A 242 10.97 3.86 11.43
N VAL A 243 11.35 4.91 10.67
CA VAL A 243 12.55 4.85 9.83
C VAL A 243 13.86 5.08 10.60
N ALA A 244 13.78 5.44 11.91
CA ALA A 244 14.94 5.81 12.73
C ALA A 244 16.12 4.84 12.61
N ASP A 245 15.85 3.54 12.67
CA ASP A 245 16.88 2.49 12.58
C ASP A 245 17.56 2.38 11.21
N THR A 246 17.01 3.04 10.18
CA THR A 246 17.54 2.98 8.82
C THR A 246 18.39 4.19 8.43
N VAL A 247 18.40 5.21 9.29
CA VAL A 247 18.94 6.54 8.92
C VAL A 247 20.48 6.54 8.88
N GLY A 248 21.14 5.87 9.82
CA GLY A 248 22.61 5.81 9.88
C GLY A 248 23.29 7.14 10.19
N GLU A 249 24.61 7.18 10.08
CA GLU A 249 25.42 8.38 10.36
C GLU A 249 25.14 9.53 9.38
N GLY A 250 25.41 10.77 9.84
CA GLY A 250 25.27 11.99 9.01
C GLY A 250 23.87 12.58 8.97
N VAL A 251 22.87 11.97 9.61
CA VAL A 251 21.51 12.48 9.71
C VAL A 251 21.03 12.40 11.15
N VAL A 252 20.33 13.43 11.60
CA VAL A 252 19.72 13.51 12.94
C VAL A 252 18.21 13.52 12.81
N LEU A 253 17.52 12.74 13.64
CA LEU A 253 16.06 12.79 13.74
C LEU A 253 15.66 13.88 14.72
N ARG A 254 14.74 14.72 14.28
CA ARG A 254 14.21 15.84 15.08
C ARG A 254 12.70 15.74 15.18
N ARG A 255 12.18 15.88 16.39
CA ARG A 255 10.74 16.11 16.59
C ARG A 255 10.37 17.51 16.12
N THR A 256 9.12 17.69 15.72
CA THR A 256 8.65 18.97 15.18
C THR A 256 7.72 19.68 16.15
N ARG A 257 7.67 21.00 16.02
CA ARG A 257 6.64 21.88 16.66
C ARG A 257 5.89 22.63 15.55
N PRO A 258 4.55 22.49 15.46
CA PRO A 258 3.76 21.48 16.16
C PRO A 258 4.15 20.06 15.76
N GLN A 259 3.88 19.07 16.62
CA GLN A 259 4.14 17.66 16.31
C GLN A 259 3.29 17.23 15.12
N LEU A 260 3.95 16.68 14.10
CA LEU A 260 3.29 16.06 12.96
C LEU A 260 2.98 14.59 13.27
N SER A 261 1.77 14.18 12.97
CA SER A 261 1.35 12.78 13.09
C SER A 261 0.24 12.48 12.09
N ARG A 262 0.08 11.21 11.75
CA ARG A 262 -0.98 10.71 10.88
C ARG A 262 -1.61 9.46 11.46
N ASP A 263 -2.90 9.26 11.21
CA ASP A 263 -3.60 8.06 11.64
C ASP A 263 -3.22 6.89 10.74
N LEU A 264 -3.05 5.73 11.36
CA LEU A 264 -2.73 4.47 10.71
C LEU A 264 -3.96 3.58 10.75
N TRP A 265 -4.40 3.13 9.58
CA TRP A 265 -5.62 2.36 9.42
C TRP A 265 -5.35 0.98 8.81
N MET A 266 -6.16 0.02 9.21
CA MET A 266 -6.33 -1.25 8.52
C MET A 266 -7.66 -1.22 7.76
N PHE A 267 -7.63 -1.59 6.48
CA PHE A 267 -8.77 -1.60 5.57
C PHE A 267 -9.14 -3.04 5.22
N HIS A 268 -10.43 -3.36 5.17
CA HIS A 268 -10.93 -4.67 4.74
C HIS A 268 -12.31 -4.54 4.12
N GLY A 269 -12.73 -5.53 3.34
CA GLY A 269 -14.09 -5.60 2.85
C GLY A 269 -15.08 -5.96 3.96
N SER A 270 -16.38 -5.71 3.75
CA SER A 270 -17.45 -6.00 4.71
C SER A 270 -17.59 -7.49 5.06
N THR A 271 -17.13 -8.38 4.19
CA THR A 271 -17.11 -9.84 4.39
C THR A 271 -15.70 -10.39 4.19
N PRO A 272 -14.79 -10.22 5.16
CA PRO A 272 -13.42 -10.70 5.04
C PRO A 272 -13.38 -12.25 4.98
N SER A 273 -12.45 -12.77 4.17
CA SER A 273 -12.20 -14.22 4.14
C SER A 273 -11.72 -14.72 5.52
N PRO A 274 -11.83 -16.03 5.84
CA PRO A 274 -11.32 -16.55 7.11
C PRO A 274 -9.85 -16.22 7.38
N ALA A 275 -8.99 -16.20 6.34
CA ALA A 275 -7.60 -15.80 6.49
C ALA A 275 -7.46 -14.28 6.74
N ALA A 276 -8.25 -13.46 6.06
CA ALA A 276 -8.30 -12.02 6.30
C ALA A 276 -8.84 -11.70 7.70
N GLN A 277 -9.92 -12.37 8.13
CA GLN A 277 -10.48 -12.22 9.47
C GLN A 277 -9.45 -12.58 10.55
N ALA A 278 -8.75 -13.70 10.39
CA ALA A 278 -7.71 -14.12 11.32
C ALA A 278 -6.51 -13.12 11.36
N PHE A 279 -6.19 -12.51 10.22
CA PHE A 279 -5.17 -11.46 10.15
C PHE A 279 -5.64 -10.18 10.85
N ILE A 280 -6.88 -9.77 10.63
CA ILE A 280 -7.52 -8.62 11.29
C ILE A 280 -7.47 -8.80 12.81
N GLU A 281 -7.89 -9.96 13.32
CA GLU A 281 -7.87 -10.28 14.75
C GLU A 281 -6.45 -10.30 15.32
N THR A 282 -5.48 -10.88 14.58
CA THR A 282 -4.08 -10.92 15.00
C THR A 282 -3.49 -9.53 15.09
N THR A 283 -3.74 -8.69 14.07
CA THR A 283 -3.22 -7.31 14.02
C THR A 283 -3.87 -6.43 15.10
N THR A 284 -5.17 -6.57 15.30
CA THR A 284 -5.90 -5.84 16.35
C THR A 284 -5.37 -6.20 17.75
N ARG A 285 -5.12 -7.47 18.01
CA ARG A 285 -4.53 -7.92 19.27
C ARG A 285 -3.12 -7.34 19.47
N LEU A 286 -2.27 -7.37 18.45
CA LEU A 286 -0.94 -6.77 18.52
C LEU A 286 -1.01 -5.27 18.82
N ARG A 287 -1.97 -4.55 18.23
CA ARG A 287 -2.23 -3.15 18.57
C ARG A 287 -2.55 -2.97 20.05
N ASP A 288 -3.48 -3.77 20.56
CA ASP A 288 -3.98 -3.66 21.94
C ASP A 288 -2.88 -4.02 22.97
N GLU A 289 -1.94 -4.89 22.58
CA GLU A 289 -0.75 -5.26 23.37
C GLU A 289 0.42 -4.25 23.20
N GLY A 290 0.26 -3.19 22.38
CA GLY A 290 1.32 -2.22 22.10
C GLY A 290 2.44 -2.76 21.21
N GLY A 291 2.20 -3.87 20.52
CA GLY A 291 3.19 -4.57 19.68
C GLY A 291 3.29 -4.06 18.24
N LEU A 292 2.44 -3.11 17.84
CA LEU A 292 2.59 -2.38 16.56
C LEU A 292 3.37 -1.10 16.86
N GLY A 293 4.60 -1.01 16.37
CA GLY A 293 5.55 0.05 16.70
C GLY A 293 4.97 1.45 16.60
N ASN A 294 5.17 2.24 17.65
CA ASN A 294 4.85 3.67 17.81
C ASN A 294 3.42 4.13 17.39
N ALA A 295 2.42 3.35 17.74
CA ALA A 295 1.03 3.79 17.79
C ALA A 295 0.73 4.29 19.21
N GLY A 296 1.36 5.41 19.60
CA GLY A 296 1.18 6.08 20.89
C GLY A 296 0.86 7.54 20.69
#